data_a24d9a925f060a37154f0799bcae8b4e
#
_entry.id   a24d9a925f060a37154f0799bcae8b4e
#
_cell.length_a   1.000
_cell.length_b   1.000
_cell.length_c   1.000
_cell.angle_alpha   90.00
_cell.angle_beta   90.00
_cell.angle_gamma   90.00
#
_symmetry.space_group_name_H-M   'P 1'
#
loop_
_entity.id
_entity.type
_entity.pdbx_description
1 polymer ?
#
loop_
_entity_poly.entity_id
_entity_poly.type
_entity_poly.pdbx_seq_one_letter_code
_entity_poly.pdbx_strand_id
1 'polypeptide(L)'
;MQLQDILFSQGFGTRRVCAGLVQQGWVEVSLDGQPFDKCTDSSAEYEPEGLRLLVQGQGWPWCEKAYILLYKPAGTECSQKPSAYPSVYTLLPAPLRQRPTKNAIQGVQAVGRLDQDTTGLLLLSDDGQFIHRMTSPKKHVPKVYEVTTKYPVDARQISKLLEGVVLDDDPTAVKAAGAEFIGSHQLKLTLLEGKYHQVKRMLAAVGNRVEQLHRSQIGALELPESLKPGEWMWLGKEHLRDLGFQG
;
A
#
# COMPACT_ATOMS: atom_id res chain seq x y z
N MET A 1 -19.30 -20.18 -7.73
CA MET A 1 -18.78 -19.49 -8.95
C MET A 1 -17.97 -20.47 -9.79
N GLN A 2 -18.03 -20.35 -11.15
CA GLN A 2 -17.17 -21.15 -12.01
C GLN A 2 -15.68 -20.80 -11.80
N LEU A 3 -14.79 -21.80 -11.87
CA LEU A 3 -13.36 -21.61 -11.64
C LEU A 3 -12.72 -20.57 -12.56
N GLN A 4 -13.13 -20.53 -13.85
CA GLN A 4 -12.68 -19.50 -14.78
C GLN A 4 -13.10 -18.07 -14.36
N ASP A 5 -14.27 -17.91 -13.75
CA ASP A 5 -14.73 -16.60 -13.26
C ASP A 5 -14.03 -16.21 -11.94
N ILE A 6 -13.71 -17.19 -11.11
CA ILE A 6 -12.88 -16.99 -9.93
C ILE A 6 -11.52 -16.45 -10.34
N LEU A 7 -10.81 -17.11 -11.26
CA LEU A 7 -9.52 -16.67 -11.78
C LEU A 7 -9.60 -15.27 -12.43
N PHE A 8 -10.66 -15.03 -13.23
CA PHE A 8 -10.91 -13.73 -13.83
C PHE A 8 -11.06 -12.64 -12.77
N SER A 9 -11.82 -12.90 -11.70
CA SER A 9 -12.01 -11.95 -10.61
C SER A 9 -10.70 -11.58 -9.89
N GLN A 10 -9.73 -12.49 -9.89
CA GLN A 10 -8.42 -12.30 -9.30
C GLN A 10 -7.40 -11.62 -10.25
N GLY A 11 -7.75 -11.44 -11.53
CA GLY A 11 -6.93 -10.72 -12.51
C GLY A 11 -5.97 -11.60 -13.31
N PHE A 12 -6.21 -12.92 -13.39
CA PHE A 12 -5.37 -13.83 -14.18
C PHE A 12 -5.57 -13.73 -15.71
N GLY A 13 -6.30 -12.73 -16.16
CA GLY A 13 -6.53 -12.44 -17.56
C GLY A 13 -8.02 -12.45 -17.93
N THR A 14 -8.34 -12.54 -19.21
CA THR A 14 -9.74 -12.67 -19.68
C THR A 14 -10.31 -14.04 -19.28
N ARG A 15 -11.65 -14.18 -19.25
CA ARG A 15 -12.29 -15.49 -19.00
C ARG A 15 -11.76 -16.59 -19.90
N ARG A 16 -11.53 -16.29 -21.19
CA ARG A 16 -10.94 -17.24 -22.15
C ARG A 16 -9.52 -17.67 -21.75
N VAL A 17 -8.69 -16.74 -21.28
CA VAL A 17 -7.34 -17.05 -20.77
C VAL A 17 -7.45 -17.91 -19.52
N CYS A 18 -8.32 -17.54 -18.59
CA CYS A 18 -8.54 -18.28 -17.35
C CYS A 18 -9.03 -19.72 -17.62
N ALA A 19 -9.98 -19.90 -18.54
CA ALA A 19 -10.42 -21.22 -18.97
C ALA A 19 -9.26 -22.04 -19.56
N GLY A 20 -8.40 -21.43 -20.37
CA GLY A 20 -7.21 -22.07 -20.92
C GLY A 20 -6.22 -22.52 -19.85
N LEU A 21 -5.96 -21.71 -18.81
CA LEU A 21 -5.11 -22.09 -17.68
C LEU A 21 -5.61 -23.34 -16.97
N VAL A 22 -6.93 -23.41 -16.73
CA VAL A 22 -7.56 -24.58 -16.09
C VAL A 22 -7.47 -25.82 -16.99
N GLN A 23 -7.88 -25.70 -18.26
CA GLN A 23 -7.87 -26.82 -19.21
C GLN A 23 -6.48 -27.41 -19.44
N GLN A 24 -5.43 -26.58 -19.37
CA GLN A 24 -4.04 -27.03 -19.44
C GLN A 24 -3.52 -27.64 -18.14
N GLY A 25 -4.34 -27.65 -17.08
CA GLY A 25 -4.01 -28.24 -15.78
C GLY A 25 -2.95 -27.43 -15.01
N TRP A 26 -2.90 -26.12 -15.21
CA TRP A 26 -2.01 -25.18 -14.50
C TRP A 26 -2.66 -24.57 -13.27
N VAL A 27 -3.84 -25.07 -12.90
CA VAL A 27 -4.58 -24.59 -11.73
C VAL A 27 -4.86 -25.75 -10.79
N GLU A 28 -4.48 -25.57 -9.56
CA GLU A 28 -4.87 -26.43 -8.45
C GLU A 28 -5.68 -25.60 -7.46
N VAL A 29 -6.63 -26.24 -6.80
CA VAL A 29 -7.54 -25.61 -5.84
C VAL A 29 -7.44 -26.27 -4.49
N SER A 30 -7.56 -25.51 -3.43
CA SER A 30 -7.63 -25.98 -2.06
C SER A 30 -8.71 -25.20 -1.33
N LEU A 31 -9.62 -25.90 -0.67
CA LEU A 31 -10.69 -25.33 0.14
C LEU A 31 -10.41 -25.62 1.61
N ASP A 32 -10.54 -24.61 2.48
CA ASP A 32 -10.44 -24.74 3.93
C ASP A 32 -9.16 -25.46 4.42
N GLY A 33 -8.04 -25.24 3.71
CA GLY A 33 -6.75 -25.82 4.09
C GLY A 33 -6.56 -27.28 3.72
N GLN A 34 -7.47 -27.87 2.95
CA GLN A 34 -7.28 -29.21 2.37
C GLN A 34 -6.07 -29.21 1.41
N PRO A 35 -5.54 -30.37 1.05
CA PRO A 35 -4.53 -30.49 0.02
C PRO A 35 -4.99 -29.85 -1.30
N PHE A 36 -4.03 -29.39 -2.10
CA PHE A 36 -4.32 -28.87 -3.42
C PHE A 36 -4.67 -29.99 -4.39
N ASP A 37 -5.81 -29.86 -5.06
CA ASP A 37 -6.27 -30.77 -6.10
C ASP A 37 -6.24 -30.08 -7.46
N LYS A 38 -5.71 -30.78 -8.46
CA LYS A 38 -5.66 -30.30 -9.84
C LYS A 38 -7.04 -30.31 -10.47
N CYS A 39 -7.44 -29.17 -11.03
CA CYS A 39 -8.70 -29.05 -11.77
C CYS A 39 -8.43 -28.76 -13.25
N THR A 40 -9.12 -29.47 -14.15
CA THR A 40 -9.07 -29.25 -15.60
C THR A 40 -10.41 -28.83 -16.20
N ASP A 41 -11.47 -28.81 -15.39
CA ASP A 41 -12.79 -28.32 -15.78
C ASP A 41 -12.93 -26.82 -15.39
N SER A 42 -12.90 -25.95 -16.40
CA SER A 42 -13.03 -24.51 -16.20
C SER A 42 -14.43 -24.07 -15.74
N SER A 43 -15.43 -24.92 -15.90
CA SER A 43 -16.81 -24.71 -15.46
C SER A 43 -17.09 -25.26 -14.06
N ALA A 44 -16.14 -25.99 -13.45
CA ALA A 44 -16.29 -26.50 -12.10
C ALA A 44 -16.63 -25.37 -11.12
N GLU A 45 -17.63 -25.61 -10.28
CA GLU A 45 -18.15 -24.62 -9.35
C GLU A 45 -17.50 -24.75 -7.96
N TYR A 46 -17.11 -23.62 -7.38
CA TYR A 46 -16.53 -23.52 -6.05
C TYR A 46 -17.16 -22.36 -5.28
N GLU A 47 -17.28 -22.53 -3.97
CA GLU A 47 -17.48 -21.40 -3.06
C GLU A 47 -16.16 -20.63 -2.96
N PRO A 48 -16.16 -19.31 -3.25
CA PRO A 48 -14.91 -18.56 -3.29
C PRO A 48 -14.29 -18.31 -1.91
N GLU A 49 -15.12 -18.17 -0.86
CA GLU A 49 -14.61 -17.93 0.50
C GLU A 49 -13.77 -19.11 0.98
N GLY A 50 -12.60 -18.82 1.53
CA GLY A 50 -11.66 -19.84 1.98
C GLY A 50 -10.87 -20.52 0.88
N LEU A 51 -11.19 -20.26 -0.40
CA LEU A 51 -10.52 -20.88 -1.55
C LEU A 51 -9.09 -20.35 -1.71
N ARG A 52 -8.17 -21.29 -1.86
CA ARG A 52 -6.77 -21.02 -2.22
C ARG A 52 -6.51 -21.64 -3.58
N LEU A 53 -5.80 -20.91 -4.40
CA LEU A 53 -5.42 -21.31 -5.76
C LEU A 53 -3.90 -21.49 -5.81
N LEU A 54 -3.47 -22.47 -6.56
CA LEU A 54 -2.09 -22.59 -7.03
C LEU A 54 -2.14 -22.45 -8.54
N VAL A 55 -1.69 -21.32 -9.07
CA VAL A 55 -1.73 -21.02 -10.50
C VAL A 55 -0.31 -20.99 -11.03
N GLN A 56 0.02 -21.91 -11.93
CA GLN A 56 1.39 -22.08 -12.45
C GLN A 56 2.44 -22.18 -11.33
N GLY A 57 2.10 -22.89 -10.26
CA GLY A 57 2.97 -23.08 -9.09
C GLY A 57 3.00 -21.91 -8.11
N GLN A 58 2.29 -20.82 -8.36
CA GLN A 58 2.19 -19.68 -7.44
C GLN A 58 0.93 -19.73 -6.59
N GLY A 59 1.09 -19.71 -5.27
CA GLY A 59 -0.02 -19.67 -4.33
C GLY A 59 -0.76 -18.34 -4.36
N TRP A 60 -2.10 -18.39 -4.37
CA TRP A 60 -2.96 -17.22 -4.45
C TRP A 60 -4.21 -17.40 -3.59
N PRO A 61 -4.45 -16.55 -2.58
CA PRO A 61 -5.71 -16.58 -1.85
C PRO A 61 -6.81 -15.95 -2.71
N TRP A 62 -8.00 -16.50 -2.70
CA TRP A 62 -9.12 -15.76 -3.23
C TRP A 62 -9.47 -14.60 -2.30
N CYS A 63 -9.62 -13.42 -2.86
CA CYS A 63 -10.02 -12.22 -2.13
C CYS A 63 -11.05 -11.44 -2.95
N GLU A 64 -12.20 -11.13 -2.36
CA GLU A 64 -13.18 -10.24 -3.00
C GLU A 64 -12.56 -8.86 -3.26
N LYS A 65 -11.87 -8.32 -2.26
CA LYS A 65 -11.08 -7.09 -2.33
C LYS A 65 -9.63 -7.39 -2.00
N ALA A 66 -8.74 -6.75 -2.74
CA ALA A 66 -7.31 -6.87 -2.50
C ALA A 66 -6.84 -5.73 -1.57
N TYR A 67 -6.19 -6.10 -0.48
CA TYR A 67 -5.51 -5.18 0.44
C TYR A 67 -4.05 -5.58 0.52
N ILE A 68 -3.16 -4.69 0.12
CA ILE A 68 -1.74 -4.97 -0.07
C ILE A 68 -0.91 -3.94 0.69
N LEU A 69 0.11 -4.41 1.37
CA LEU A 69 1.21 -3.60 1.86
C LEU A 69 2.43 -3.84 0.96
N LEU A 70 2.99 -2.76 0.42
CA LEU A 70 4.24 -2.76 -0.33
C LEU A 70 5.29 -1.95 0.44
N TYR A 71 6.47 -2.50 0.63
CA TYR A 71 7.62 -1.70 1.03
C TYR A 71 8.14 -0.95 -0.20
N LYS A 72 7.67 0.27 -0.39
CA LYS A 72 8.10 1.10 -1.51
C LYS A 72 9.58 1.45 -1.42
N PRO A 73 10.42 1.07 -2.39
CA PRO A 73 11.80 1.52 -2.48
C PRO A 73 11.89 2.97 -2.99
N ALA A 74 13.00 3.64 -2.76
CA ALA A 74 13.34 4.87 -3.47
C ALA A 74 13.48 4.62 -4.97
N GLY A 75 13.36 5.67 -5.78
CA GLY A 75 13.49 5.58 -7.23
C GLY A 75 12.26 4.98 -7.94
N THR A 76 11.08 4.99 -7.30
CA THR A 76 9.83 4.54 -7.92
C THR A 76 8.71 5.56 -7.73
N GLU A 77 7.80 5.67 -8.69
CA GLU A 77 6.65 6.59 -8.67
C GLU A 77 5.34 5.86 -8.33
N CYS A 78 4.52 6.47 -7.47
CA CYS A 78 3.15 6.03 -7.20
C CYS A 78 2.20 6.48 -8.33
N SER A 79 2.50 6.08 -9.56
CA SER A 79 1.76 6.46 -10.75
C SER A 79 1.63 5.28 -11.71
N GLN A 80 0.45 5.11 -12.32
CA GLN A 80 0.25 4.16 -13.42
C GLN A 80 0.83 4.67 -14.75
N LYS A 81 1.06 5.99 -14.83
CA LYS A 81 1.73 6.66 -15.95
C LYS A 81 2.94 7.41 -15.41
N PRO A 82 4.02 6.69 -15.09
CA PRO A 82 5.22 7.31 -14.53
C PRO A 82 5.90 8.20 -15.57
N SER A 83 6.64 9.20 -15.09
CA SER A 83 7.33 10.17 -15.94
C SER A 83 8.83 9.90 -16.06
N ALA A 84 9.52 9.83 -14.92
CA ALA A 84 10.98 9.74 -14.88
C ALA A 84 11.50 8.45 -14.21
N TYR A 85 10.72 7.87 -13.32
CA TYR A 85 11.10 6.67 -12.57
C TYR A 85 10.13 5.53 -12.80
N PRO A 86 10.54 4.26 -12.63
CA PRO A 86 9.62 3.12 -12.75
C PRO A 86 8.41 3.24 -11.83
N SER A 87 7.28 2.76 -12.30
CA SER A 87 6.06 2.71 -11.49
C SER A 87 6.17 1.67 -10.37
N VAL A 88 5.65 1.98 -9.17
CA VAL A 88 5.51 1.00 -8.07
C VAL A 88 4.70 -0.23 -8.48
N TYR A 89 3.81 -0.10 -9.45
CA TYR A 89 2.99 -1.21 -9.94
C TYR A 89 3.82 -2.28 -10.65
N THR A 90 5.02 -1.98 -11.16
CA THR A 90 5.91 -2.97 -11.75
C THR A 90 6.48 -3.96 -10.73
N LEU A 91 6.43 -3.64 -9.45
CA LEU A 91 6.84 -4.50 -8.34
C LEU A 91 5.77 -5.54 -7.98
N LEU A 92 4.54 -5.39 -8.50
CA LEU A 92 3.43 -6.28 -8.24
C LEU A 92 3.26 -7.32 -9.36
N PRO A 93 2.79 -8.54 -9.05
CA PRO A 93 2.47 -9.53 -10.07
C PRO A 93 1.31 -9.06 -10.96
N ALA A 94 1.28 -9.58 -12.19
CA ALA A 94 0.28 -9.21 -13.19
C ALA A 94 -1.18 -9.32 -12.70
N PRO A 95 -1.58 -10.36 -11.95
CA PRO A 95 -2.95 -10.45 -11.48
C PRO A 95 -3.39 -9.25 -10.62
N LEU A 96 -2.55 -8.73 -9.71
CA LEU A 96 -2.88 -7.54 -8.92
C LEU A 96 -3.05 -6.29 -9.79
N ARG A 97 -2.31 -6.19 -10.87
CA ARG A 97 -2.39 -5.07 -11.82
C ARG A 97 -3.58 -5.14 -12.78
N GLN A 98 -4.16 -6.34 -12.94
CA GLN A 98 -5.20 -6.62 -13.92
C GLN A 98 -6.54 -7.01 -13.30
N ARG A 99 -6.69 -6.92 -11.97
CA ARG A 99 -7.97 -7.19 -11.32
C ARG A 99 -9.08 -6.37 -11.96
N PRO A 100 -10.20 -7.00 -12.36
CA PRO A 100 -11.31 -6.28 -12.95
C PRO A 100 -11.93 -5.33 -11.93
N THR A 101 -12.17 -4.10 -12.33
CA THR A 101 -12.87 -3.10 -11.51
C THR A 101 -14.01 -2.51 -12.32
N LYS A 102 -15.00 -1.92 -11.64
CA LYS A 102 -16.07 -1.16 -12.29
C LYS A 102 -15.58 0.19 -12.84
N ASN A 103 -14.38 0.61 -12.46
CA ASN A 103 -13.76 1.86 -12.86
C ASN A 103 -12.92 1.68 -14.13
N ALA A 104 -12.59 2.79 -14.80
CA ALA A 104 -11.75 2.79 -15.99
C ALA A 104 -10.30 2.34 -15.73
N ILE A 105 -9.84 2.39 -14.48
CA ILE A 105 -8.50 1.99 -14.07
C ILE A 105 -8.59 0.59 -13.46
N GLN A 106 -7.90 -0.37 -14.08
CA GLN A 106 -7.84 -1.75 -13.62
C GLN A 106 -6.78 -1.94 -12.52
N GLY A 107 -6.95 -3.03 -11.77
CA GLY A 107 -6.00 -3.45 -10.75
C GLY A 107 -6.08 -2.65 -9.45
N VAL A 108 -5.20 -3.00 -8.54
CA VAL A 108 -5.07 -2.27 -7.28
C VAL A 108 -4.52 -0.87 -7.50
N GLN A 109 -4.96 0.08 -6.67
CA GLN A 109 -4.55 1.48 -6.70
C GLN A 109 -3.73 1.81 -5.45
N ALA A 110 -2.75 2.69 -5.57
CA ALA A 110 -2.03 3.21 -4.42
C ALA A 110 -2.98 4.04 -3.52
N VAL A 111 -2.94 3.75 -2.23
CA VAL A 111 -3.73 4.42 -1.20
C VAL A 111 -2.95 5.62 -0.67
N GLY A 112 -3.13 6.75 -1.31
CA GLY A 112 -2.26 7.90 -1.18
C GLY A 112 -0.96 7.71 -1.96
N ARG A 113 -0.01 8.59 -1.74
CA ARG A 113 1.27 8.57 -2.45
C ARG A 113 2.44 8.77 -1.50
N LEU A 114 3.59 8.28 -1.92
CA LEU A 114 4.91 8.64 -1.43
C LEU A 114 5.70 9.23 -2.60
N ASP A 115 6.55 10.21 -2.31
CA ASP A 115 7.43 10.79 -3.30
C ASP A 115 8.39 9.73 -3.86
N GLN A 116 9.02 10.02 -5.01
CA GLN A 116 9.90 9.06 -5.66
C GLN A 116 11.10 8.66 -4.78
N ASP A 117 11.61 9.58 -3.96
CA ASP A 117 12.74 9.39 -3.05
C ASP A 117 12.34 8.92 -1.64
N THR A 118 11.03 8.91 -1.34
CA THR A 118 10.50 8.46 -0.06
C THR A 118 10.32 6.94 -0.08
N THR A 119 10.72 6.28 1.00
CA THR A 119 10.63 4.83 1.17
C THR A 119 9.57 4.43 2.19
N GLY A 120 9.30 3.14 2.30
CA GLY A 120 8.51 2.58 3.39
C GLY A 120 7.11 2.13 3.01
N LEU A 121 6.22 2.11 3.99
CA LEU A 121 4.89 1.52 3.93
C LEU A 121 3.99 2.24 2.91
N LEU A 122 3.63 1.56 1.85
CA LEU A 122 2.63 1.97 0.87
C LEU A 122 1.50 0.94 0.83
N LEU A 123 0.27 1.40 1.03
CA LEU A 123 -0.92 0.57 0.88
C LEU A 123 -1.42 0.62 -0.56
N LEU A 124 -1.93 -0.53 -1.06
CA LEU A 124 -2.62 -0.60 -2.34
C LEU A 124 -3.91 -1.42 -2.19
N SER A 125 -4.96 -1.05 -2.91
CA SER A 125 -6.22 -1.77 -2.89
C SER A 125 -7.06 -1.50 -4.15
N ASP A 126 -8.02 -2.37 -4.44
CA ASP A 126 -9.11 -2.17 -5.40
C ASP A 126 -10.44 -1.76 -4.72
N ASP A 127 -10.42 -1.59 -3.40
CA ASP A 127 -11.57 -1.14 -2.61
C ASP A 127 -11.60 0.39 -2.48
N GLY A 128 -12.56 1.03 -3.16
CA GLY A 128 -12.73 2.49 -3.11
C GLY A 128 -13.09 3.03 -1.71
N GLN A 129 -13.78 2.25 -0.88
CA GLN A 129 -14.12 2.66 0.49
C GLN A 129 -12.88 2.70 1.37
N PHE A 130 -12.04 1.66 1.27
CA PHE A 130 -10.75 1.61 1.96
C PHE A 130 -9.84 2.76 1.52
N ILE A 131 -9.69 2.97 0.20
CA ILE A 131 -8.87 4.05 -0.35
C ILE A 131 -9.34 5.39 0.21
N HIS A 132 -10.63 5.67 0.12
CA HIS A 132 -11.20 6.92 0.63
C HIS A 132 -10.97 7.09 2.14
N ARG A 133 -11.17 6.05 2.94
CA ARG A 133 -10.96 6.11 4.39
C ARG A 133 -9.51 6.48 4.74
N MET A 134 -8.55 5.80 4.11
CA MET A 134 -7.12 5.98 4.41
C MET A 134 -6.56 7.31 3.90
N THR A 135 -7.14 7.86 2.83
CA THR A 135 -6.65 9.10 2.20
C THR A 135 -7.37 10.37 2.64
N SER A 136 -8.59 10.24 3.17
CA SER A 136 -9.40 11.38 3.57
C SER A 136 -8.78 12.13 4.78
N PRO A 137 -8.48 13.43 4.67
CA PRO A 137 -7.97 14.21 5.79
C PRO A 137 -8.91 14.21 7.01
N LYS A 138 -10.22 14.12 6.78
CA LYS A 138 -11.25 14.11 7.84
C LYS A 138 -11.19 12.84 8.73
N LYS A 139 -10.55 11.80 8.29
CA LYS A 139 -10.44 10.54 9.04
C LYS A 139 -9.24 10.51 9.97
N HIS A 140 -8.31 11.47 9.85
CA HIS A 140 -7.16 11.65 10.71
C HIS A 140 -6.36 10.36 10.98
N VAL A 141 -6.25 9.49 9.96
CA VAL A 141 -5.44 8.26 10.07
C VAL A 141 -3.97 8.66 10.22
N PRO A 142 -3.32 8.38 11.36
CA PRO A 142 -1.95 8.80 11.60
C PRO A 142 -0.99 8.11 10.66
N LYS A 143 0.04 8.83 10.23
CA LYS A 143 1.16 8.33 9.43
C LYS A 143 2.44 8.72 10.13
N VAL A 144 3.28 7.74 10.42
CA VAL A 144 4.54 7.95 11.13
C VAL A 144 5.68 7.89 10.14
N TYR A 145 6.54 8.89 10.22
CA TYR A 145 7.71 9.03 9.37
C TYR A 145 8.97 9.07 10.20
N GLU A 146 9.99 8.37 9.76
CA GLU A 146 11.37 8.50 10.22
C GLU A 146 12.09 9.42 9.24
N VAL A 147 12.61 10.50 9.77
CA VAL A 147 13.20 11.59 8.98
C VAL A 147 14.66 11.72 9.32
N THR A 148 15.54 11.59 8.33
CA THR A 148 16.93 11.97 8.45
C THR A 148 17.12 13.39 7.90
N THR A 149 17.74 14.26 8.68
CA THR A 149 17.90 15.69 8.38
C THR A 149 19.35 16.05 8.06
N LYS A 150 19.53 17.10 7.27
CA LYS A 150 20.85 17.62 6.91
C LYS A 150 21.58 18.21 8.11
N TYR A 151 20.86 18.92 8.97
CA TYR A 151 21.40 19.57 10.15
C TYR A 151 20.90 18.87 11.41
N PRO A 152 21.63 18.94 12.54
CA PRO A 152 21.13 18.43 13.80
C PRO A 152 19.75 19.00 14.14
N VAL A 153 18.88 18.17 14.66
CA VAL A 153 17.55 18.59 15.13
C VAL A 153 17.68 19.16 16.55
N ASP A 154 17.02 20.26 16.82
CA ASP A 154 17.00 20.89 18.15
C ASP A 154 15.59 20.91 18.75
N ALA A 155 15.50 21.20 20.06
CA ALA A 155 14.24 21.25 20.80
C ALA A 155 13.30 22.35 20.28
N ARG A 156 13.81 23.44 19.72
CA ARG A 156 13.00 24.54 19.16
C ARG A 156 12.31 24.09 17.89
N GLN A 157 13.00 23.31 17.05
CA GLN A 157 12.43 22.75 15.83
C GLN A 157 11.28 21.77 16.18
N ILE A 158 11.47 20.89 17.16
CA ILE A 158 10.44 19.99 17.65
C ILE A 158 9.22 20.77 18.17
N SER A 159 9.42 21.78 19.05
CA SER A 159 8.31 22.60 19.53
C SER A 159 7.52 23.26 18.41
N LYS A 160 8.21 23.87 17.44
CA LYS A 160 7.56 24.51 16.29
C LYS A 160 6.75 23.53 15.44
N LEU A 161 7.26 22.32 15.20
CA LEU A 161 6.54 21.28 14.46
C LEU A 161 5.25 20.86 15.17
N LEU A 162 5.25 20.81 16.50
CA LEU A 162 4.08 20.48 17.33
C LEU A 162 3.11 21.66 17.47
N GLU A 163 3.61 22.89 17.60
CA GLU A 163 2.78 24.11 17.68
C GLU A 163 2.10 24.42 16.34
N GLY A 164 2.81 24.19 15.24
CA GLY A 164 2.36 24.37 13.88
C GLY A 164 3.25 25.34 13.10
N VAL A 165 3.40 25.06 11.82
CA VAL A 165 4.17 25.87 10.85
C VAL A 165 3.32 26.24 9.65
N VAL A 166 3.51 27.43 9.12
CA VAL A 166 2.87 27.88 7.87
C VAL A 166 3.72 27.40 6.70
N LEU A 167 3.06 26.82 5.70
CA LEU A 167 3.68 26.38 4.46
C LEU A 167 3.53 27.47 3.38
N ASP A 168 4.47 27.54 2.44
CA ASP A 168 4.59 28.61 1.47
C ASP A 168 3.33 28.90 0.63
N ASP A 169 2.48 27.89 0.41
CA ASP A 169 1.29 27.95 -0.46
C ASP A 169 -0.05 27.92 0.29
N ASP A 170 -0.01 27.81 1.63
CA ASP A 170 -1.22 27.71 2.45
C ASP A 170 -1.02 28.50 3.76
N PRO A 171 -1.80 29.58 3.96
CA PRO A 171 -1.70 30.39 5.17
C PRO A 171 -2.13 29.65 6.44
N THR A 172 -2.81 28.50 6.28
CA THR A 172 -3.25 27.69 7.42
C THR A 172 -2.06 26.91 8.01
N ALA A 173 -1.76 27.16 9.26
CA ALA A 173 -0.70 26.43 9.94
C ALA A 173 -1.00 24.91 9.98
N VAL A 174 -0.01 24.11 9.63
CA VAL A 174 -0.04 22.64 9.74
C VAL A 174 0.83 22.23 10.92
N LYS A 175 0.38 21.26 11.70
CA LYS A 175 1.11 20.77 12.88
C LYS A 175 1.28 19.26 12.86
N ALA A 176 2.36 18.80 13.43
CA ALA A 176 2.55 17.40 13.72
C ALA A 176 1.70 16.97 14.91
N ALA A 177 1.15 15.77 14.85
CA ALA A 177 0.49 15.14 15.99
C ALA A 177 1.51 14.56 17.00
N GLY A 178 2.74 14.31 16.55
CA GLY A 178 3.87 13.88 17.36
C GLY A 178 5.19 14.23 16.66
N ALA A 179 6.20 14.59 17.43
CA ALA A 179 7.55 14.81 16.95
C ALA A 179 8.53 14.43 18.07
N GLU A 180 9.41 13.49 17.80
CA GLU A 180 10.32 12.90 18.79
C GLU A 180 11.73 12.79 18.22
N PHE A 181 12.74 13.03 19.07
CA PHE A 181 14.13 12.71 18.73
C PHE A 181 14.36 11.21 18.71
N ILE A 182 15.02 10.72 17.66
CA ILE A 182 15.55 9.35 17.60
C ILE A 182 17.05 9.33 17.33
N GLY A 183 17.65 10.49 17.11
CA GLY A 183 19.09 10.69 16.94
C GLY A 183 19.41 12.15 16.66
N SER A 184 20.68 12.54 16.64
CA SER A 184 21.10 13.93 16.44
C SER A 184 20.59 14.53 15.11
N HIS A 185 20.55 13.72 14.06
CA HIS A 185 20.05 14.07 12.72
C HIS A 185 18.75 13.33 12.37
N GLN A 186 18.06 12.79 13.36
CA GLN A 186 16.91 11.93 13.12
C GLN A 186 15.76 12.26 14.05
N LEU A 187 14.56 12.31 13.50
CA LEU A 187 13.33 12.47 14.26
C LEU A 187 12.24 11.54 13.73
N LYS A 188 11.35 11.15 14.62
CA LYS A 188 10.08 10.51 14.27
C LYS A 188 9.00 11.58 14.24
N LEU A 189 8.24 11.66 13.13
CA LEU A 189 7.20 12.65 12.91
C LEU A 189 5.87 11.95 12.62
N THR A 190 4.83 12.29 13.37
CA THR A 190 3.48 11.78 13.17
C THR A 190 2.57 12.85 12.57
N LEU A 191 1.94 12.55 11.43
CA LEU A 191 1.01 13.43 10.74
C LEU A 191 -0.38 12.78 10.63
N LEU A 192 -1.45 13.59 10.73
CA LEU A 192 -2.84 13.15 10.55
C LEU A 192 -3.40 13.47 9.16
N GLU A 193 -2.65 14.19 8.36
CA GLU A 193 -2.98 14.58 6.98
C GLU A 193 -1.80 14.28 6.05
N GLY A 194 -1.98 14.53 4.75
CA GLY A 194 -0.93 14.26 3.75
C GLY A 194 -0.99 15.30 2.63
N LYS A 195 -0.55 16.55 2.93
CA LYS A 195 -0.38 17.58 1.90
C LYS A 195 0.85 17.25 1.03
N TYR A 196 0.89 17.86 -0.15
CA TYR A 196 2.02 17.70 -1.07
C TYR A 196 3.36 18.05 -0.40
N HIS A 197 4.31 17.12 -0.42
CA HIS A 197 5.64 17.22 0.20
C HIS A 197 5.62 17.72 1.66
N GLN A 198 4.58 17.39 2.44
CA GLN A 198 4.31 18.02 3.74
C GLN A 198 5.48 17.92 4.70
N VAL A 199 6.06 16.73 4.91
CA VAL A 199 7.21 16.56 5.82
C VAL A 199 8.38 17.44 5.39
N LYS A 200 8.76 17.42 4.12
CA LYS A 200 9.88 18.21 3.57
C LYS A 200 9.67 19.71 3.78
N ARG A 201 8.45 20.19 3.52
CA ARG A 201 8.06 21.60 3.67
C ARG A 201 8.00 22.02 5.14
N MET A 202 7.49 21.17 6.03
CA MET A 202 7.49 21.44 7.48
C MET A 202 8.90 21.55 8.03
N LEU A 203 9.83 20.67 7.64
CA LEU A 203 11.23 20.73 8.04
C LEU A 203 11.92 22.00 7.49
N ALA A 204 11.63 22.38 6.25
CA ALA A 204 12.12 23.62 5.66
C ALA A 204 11.64 24.86 6.46
N ALA A 205 10.37 24.90 6.87
CA ALA A 205 9.79 25.98 7.65
C ALA A 205 10.43 26.16 9.05
N VAL A 206 11.04 25.10 9.61
CA VAL A 206 11.81 25.19 10.85
C VAL A 206 13.32 25.34 10.63
N GLY A 207 13.75 25.61 9.39
CA GLY A 207 15.15 25.84 9.04
C GLY A 207 16.01 24.59 8.90
N ASN A 208 15.40 23.43 8.65
CA ASN A 208 16.10 22.17 8.39
C ASN A 208 15.75 21.60 7.02
N ARG A 209 16.42 20.55 6.61
CA ARG A 209 16.21 19.88 5.31
C ARG A 209 16.16 18.37 5.49
N VAL A 210 15.19 17.74 4.83
CA VAL A 210 15.09 16.29 4.78
C VAL A 210 16.11 15.73 3.77
N GLU A 211 16.95 14.81 4.23
CA GLU A 211 17.89 14.04 3.39
C GLU A 211 17.30 12.65 3.08
N GLN A 212 16.65 12.00 4.05
CA GLN A 212 15.95 10.74 3.85
C GLN A 212 14.59 10.77 4.55
N LEU A 213 13.60 10.15 3.93
CA LEU A 213 12.25 10.06 4.44
C LEU A 213 11.73 8.63 4.29
N HIS A 214 11.33 8.06 5.42
CA HIS A 214 10.80 6.71 5.48
C HIS A 214 9.46 6.70 6.21
N ARG A 215 8.41 6.14 5.60
CA ARG A 215 7.15 5.95 6.31
C ARG A 215 7.11 4.57 6.95
N SER A 216 7.25 4.53 8.27
CA SER A 216 7.31 3.27 9.02
C SER A 216 5.94 2.73 9.43
N GLN A 217 4.87 3.62 9.52
CA GLN A 217 3.59 3.21 10.09
C GLN A 217 2.42 4.00 9.49
N ILE A 218 1.25 3.35 9.38
CA ILE A 218 -0.07 3.96 9.08
C ILE A 218 -1.09 3.38 10.07
N GLY A 219 -1.82 4.24 10.81
CA GLY A 219 -2.67 3.77 11.90
C GLY A 219 -1.84 3.09 12.98
N ALA A 220 -2.21 1.88 13.38
CA ALA A 220 -1.40 1.01 14.22
C ALA A 220 -0.59 -0.03 13.41
N LEU A 221 -0.75 -0.07 12.07
CA LEU A 221 -0.02 -1.00 11.23
C LEU A 221 1.41 -0.49 10.98
N GLU A 222 2.39 -1.22 11.48
CA GLU A 222 3.81 -0.99 11.24
C GLU A 222 4.31 -1.74 10.00
N LEU A 223 5.36 -1.22 9.37
CA LEU A 223 6.06 -1.93 8.31
C LEU A 223 6.81 -3.12 8.92
N PRO A 224 6.51 -4.38 8.52
CA PRO A 224 7.19 -5.53 9.09
C PRO A 224 8.70 -5.52 8.80
N GLU A 225 9.53 -5.78 9.79
CA GLU A 225 10.99 -5.86 9.65
C GLU A 225 11.44 -6.97 8.66
N SER A 226 10.61 -8.01 8.51
CA SER A 226 10.88 -9.11 7.58
C SER A 226 10.69 -8.72 6.11
N LEU A 227 9.93 -7.65 5.84
CA LEU A 227 9.64 -7.22 4.47
C LEU A 227 10.77 -6.32 3.96
N LYS A 228 11.32 -6.64 2.80
CA LYS A 228 12.42 -5.89 2.19
C LYS A 228 11.91 -4.84 1.18
N PRO A 229 12.69 -3.80 0.87
CA PRO A 229 12.34 -2.84 -0.18
C PRO A 229 12.01 -3.54 -1.51
N GLY A 230 10.84 -3.20 -2.07
CA GLY A 230 10.31 -3.81 -3.29
C GLY A 230 9.43 -5.04 -3.06
N GLU A 231 9.44 -5.62 -1.88
CA GLU A 231 8.56 -6.74 -1.53
C GLU A 231 7.18 -6.25 -1.07
N TRP A 232 6.21 -7.10 -1.20
CA TRP A 232 4.82 -6.84 -0.82
C TRP A 232 4.18 -8.03 -0.12
N MET A 233 3.11 -7.79 0.61
CA MET A 233 2.34 -8.83 1.28
C MET A 233 0.84 -8.54 1.25
N TRP A 234 0.03 -9.58 1.39
CA TRP A 234 -1.40 -9.46 1.62
C TRP A 234 -1.69 -8.96 3.03
N LEU A 235 -2.66 -8.08 3.15
CA LEU A 235 -3.19 -7.65 4.45
C LEU A 235 -4.40 -8.50 4.82
N GLY A 236 -4.33 -9.16 5.97
CA GLY A 236 -5.44 -9.90 6.56
C GLY A 236 -6.31 -9.03 7.49
N LYS A 237 -7.34 -9.65 8.07
CA LYS A 237 -8.32 -8.97 8.95
C LYS A 237 -7.69 -8.24 10.14
N GLU A 238 -6.60 -8.76 10.70
CA GLU A 238 -5.89 -8.11 11.82
C GLU A 238 -5.23 -6.81 11.38
N HIS A 239 -4.51 -6.83 10.27
CA HIS A 239 -3.89 -5.63 9.68
C HIS A 239 -4.94 -4.56 9.34
N LEU A 240 -6.11 -4.96 8.84
CA LEU A 240 -7.20 -4.01 8.56
C LEU A 240 -7.76 -3.38 9.83
N ARG A 241 -7.83 -4.14 10.95
CA ARG A 241 -8.17 -3.58 12.27
C ARG A 241 -7.14 -2.57 12.75
N ASP A 242 -5.84 -2.83 12.59
CA ASP A 242 -4.77 -1.89 12.93
C ASP A 242 -4.86 -0.57 12.14
N LEU A 243 -5.39 -0.65 10.91
CA LEU A 243 -5.71 0.51 10.09
C LEU A 243 -7.05 1.17 10.48
N GLY A 244 -7.78 0.62 11.44
CA GLY A 244 -9.10 1.10 11.84
C GLY A 244 -10.16 0.88 10.76
N PHE A 245 -9.99 -0.11 9.89
CA PHE A 245 -10.91 -0.47 8.83
C PHE A 245 -11.60 -1.80 9.16
N GLN A 246 -12.93 -1.75 9.20
CA GLN A 246 -13.78 -2.93 9.28
C GLN A 246 -14.45 -3.05 7.93
N GLY A 247 -14.02 -4.01 7.12
CA GLY A 247 -14.58 -4.32 5.81
C GLY A 247 -15.99 -4.86 5.88
#